data_f17937af853294fdb00971edad07055f
#
_entry.id   f17937af853294fdb00971edad07055f
#
_cell.length_a   1.000
_cell.length_b   1.000
_cell.length_c   1.000
_cell.angle_alpha   90.00
_cell.angle_beta   90.00
_cell.angle_gamma   90.00
#
_symmetry.space_group_name_H-M   'P 1'
#
loop_
_entity.id
_entity.type
_entity.pdbx_description
1 polymer ?
#
loop_
_entity_poly.entity_id
_entity_poly.type
_entity_poly.pdbx_seq_one_letter_code
_entity_poly.pdbx_strand_id
1 'polypeptide(L)'
;MAEEEKIEEENWDEPIEYGYISGKEVMFRVIEDIENRYKAPDEDVLKADLHWLSFQKDDLVVLAARPAIGKTAFVLSLVNQLVLRKKIPVGFAVPIWSEEVIGMRLLAIETGVPGRKIRSGMLKVDDVRKIQECAGQYFDAPFYLFNEPNCSFKAIKRNTIEMAMEKHIEVLIVDGFEYLQEIIDGDEKSYRITLTYLLSEFKRLAVELHIPIILVMEMPKTKHDYEPTLWDFRRYMIIPDRADKVLFLHRDRLMTYTKSQDAKLIVAKNNCGPTGDIPLEFNPDIGKFSSKYSV
;
A
#
# COMPACT_ATOMS: atom_id res chain seq x y z
N MET A 1 -42.30 -15.41 -19.69
CA MET A 1 -41.81 -16.35 -18.69
C MET A 1 -40.48 -15.78 -18.27
N ALA A 2 -40.45 -15.19 -17.10
CA ALA A 2 -39.24 -14.67 -16.51
C ALA A 2 -38.58 -15.82 -15.70
N GLU A 3 -37.35 -16.16 -16.05
CA GLU A 3 -36.54 -17.05 -15.22
C GLU A 3 -36.06 -16.26 -14.00
N GLU A 4 -36.55 -16.65 -12.83
CA GLU A 4 -36.02 -16.21 -11.56
C GLU A 4 -34.65 -16.87 -11.36
N GLU A 5 -33.56 -16.08 -11.50
CA GLU A 5 -32.25 -16.47 -11.02
C GLU A 5 -32.31 -16.63 -9.50
N LYS A 6 -32.24 -17.85 -9.04
CA LYS A 6 -32.01 -18.20 -7.64
C LYS A 6 -30.63 -17.67 -7.25
N ILE A 7 -30.62 -16.64 -6.42
CA ILE A 7 -29.44 -16.27 -5.63
C ILE A 7 -29.21 -17.44 -4.66
N GLU A 8 -28.17 -18.23 -4.89
CA GLU A 8 -27.70 -19.21 -3.91
C GLU A 8 -27.29 -18.44 -2.65
N GLU A 9 -28.09 -18.58 -1.60
CA GLU A 9 -27.71 -18.15 -0.25
C GLU A 9 -26.45 -18.91 0.16
N GLU A 10 -25.29 -18.22 0.17
CA GLU A 10 -24.06 -18.74 0.76
C GLU A 10 -24.37 -19.11 2.23
N ASN A 11 -24.21 -20.39 2.54
CA ASN A 11 -24.46 -20.95 3.86
C ASN A 11 -23.39 -20.46 4.85
N TRP A 12 -23.71 -19.42 5.62
CA TRP A 12 -22.84 -18.83 6.64
C TRP A 12 -22.74 -19.66 7.92
N ASP A 13 -23.43 -20.80 7.99
CA ASP A 13 -23.54 -21.68 9.15
C ASP A 13 -22.55 -22.86 9.16
N GLU A 14 -21.52 -22.88 8.31
CA GLU A 14 -20.44 -23.84 8.51
C GLU A 14 -19.68 -23.48 9.78
N PRO A 15 -19.64 -24.39 10.78
CA PRO A 15 -18.90 -24.12 12.00
C PRO A 15 -17.43 -23.91 11.68
N ILE A 16 -16.91 -22.70 11.96
CA ILE A 16 -15.47 -22.44 11.93
C ILE A 16 -14.88 -23.38 12.98
N GLU A 17 -14.14 -24.39 12.56
CA GLU A 17 -13.37 -25.24 13.46
C GLU A 17 -12.30 -24.39 14.15
N TYR A 18 -12.62 -23.86 15.33
CA TYR A 18 -11.63 -23.21 16.18
C TYR A 18 -10.70 -24.28 16.75
N GLY A 19 -9.66 -24.61 15.99
CA GLY A 19 -8.60 -25.47 16.46
C GLY A 19 -7.75 -24.73 17.50
N TYR A 20 -7.49 -25.39 18.64
CA TYR A 20 -6.44 -24.97 19.56
C TYR A 20 -5.18 -25.78 19.28
N ILE A 21 -4.03 -25.15 19.45
CA ILE A 21 -2.72 -25.81 19.35
C ILE A 21 -2.08 -25.87 20.74
N SER A 22 -1.34 -26.95 21.01
CA SER A 22 -0.67 -27.10 22.29
C SER A 22 0.51 -26.13 22.42
N GLY A 23 0.87 -25.73 23.66
CA GLY A 23 2.05 -24.91 23.88
C GLY A 23 3.33 -25.55 23.34
N LYS A 24 3.43 -26.89 23.34
CA LYS A 24 4.55 -27.63 22.71
C LYS A 24 4.59 -27.36 21.19
N GLU A 25 3.47 -27.42 20.53
CA GLU A 25 3.37 -27.18 19.09
C GLU A 25 3.66 -25.72 18.74
N VAL A 26 3.19 -24.77 19.56
CA VAL A 26 3.54 -23.35 19.41
C VAL A 26 5.06 -23.18 19.51
N MET A 27 5.71 -23.75 20.53
CA MET A 27 7.16 -23.62 20.69
C MET A 27 7.95 -24.29 19.57
N PHE A 28 7.48 -25.43 19.07
CA PHE A 28 8.11 -26.10 17.95
C PHE A 28 8.11 -25.21 16.70
N ARG A 29 6.94 -24.65 16.33
CA ARG A 29 6.79 -23.73 15.21
C ARG A 29 7.64 -22.46 15.39
N VAL A 30 7.66 -21.91 16.61
CA VAL A 30 8.48 -20.71 16.91
C VAL A 30 9.97 -20.99 16.78
N ILE A 31 10.45 -22.14 17.25
CA ILE A 31 11.87 -22.51 17.13
C ILE A 31 12.23 -22.72 15.66
N GLU A 32 11.40 -23.43 14.90
CA GLU A 32 11.59 -23.62 13.46
C GLU A 32 11.65 -22.28 12.70
N ASP A 33 10.75 -21.34 13.02
CA ASP A 33 10.75 -19.99 12.46
C ASP A 33 12.03 -19.22 12.82
N ILE A 34 12.45 -19.28 14.09
CA ILE A 34 13.71 -18.64 14.53
C ILE A 34 14.92 -19.25 13.81
N GLU A 35 14.97 -20.57 13.65
CA GLU A 35 16.08 -21.23 12.94
C GLU A 35 16.11 -20.84 11.45
N ASN A 36 14.96 -20.72 10.81
CA ASN A 36 14.83 -20.28 9.42
C ASN A 36 15.31 -18.83 9.28
N ARG A 37 14.85 -17.94 10.15
CA ARG A 37 15.32 -16.53 10.20
C ARG A 37 16.82 -16.41 10.51
N TYR A 38 17.36 -17.30 11.32
CA TYR A 38 18.80 -17.32 11.61
C TYR A 38 19.61 -17.70 10.37
N LYS A 39 19.11 -18.63 9.53
CA LYS A 39 19.75 -19.04 8.27
C LYS A 39 19.59 -18.01 7.16
N ALA A 40 18.47 -17.29 7.14
CA ALA A 40 18.13 -16.30 6.13
C ALA A 40 17.44 -15.06 6.79
N PRO A 41 18.19 -14.22 7.49
CA PRO A 41 17.65 -13.17 8.35
C PRO A 41 16.86 -12.08 7.61
N ASP A 42 16.95 -12.04 6.28
CA ASP A 42 16.31 -11.02 5.43
C ASP A 42 15.12 -11.55 4.62
N GLU A 43 14.84 -12.87 4.63
CA GLU A 43 13.78 -13.45 3.79
C GLU A 43 12.36 -13.06 4.21
N ASP A 44 12.14 -12.77 5.50
CA ASP A 44 10.81 -12.44 6.04
C ASP A 44 10.56 -10.93 6.17
N VAL A 45 11.49 -10.10 5.69
CA VAL A 45 11.44 -8.66 5.89
C VAL A 45 11.55 -7.92 4.57
N LEU A 46 10.47 -7.28 4.17
CA LEU A 46 10.50 -6.35 3.03
C LEU A 46 11.20 -5.05 3.46
N LYS A 47 12.45 -4.90 3.04
CA LYS A 47 13.23 -3.67 3.28
C LYS A 47 13.00 -2.69 2.14
N ALA A 48 12.26 -1.64 2.41
CA ALA A 48 12.25 -0.45 1.57
C ALA A 48 13.42 0.47 1.97
N ASP A 49 13.90 1.34 1.06
CA ASP A 49 14.93 2.34 1.45
C ASP A 49 14.29 3.48 2.26
N LEU A 50 13.59 3.08 3.31
CA LEU A 50 12.92 3.93 4.28
C LEU A 50 13.69 3.92 5.61
N HIS A 51 15.02 4.01 5.50
CA HIS A 51 15.94 4.03 6.64
C HIS A 51 15.79 2.76 7.51
N TRP A 52 15.23 2.88 8.73
CA TRP A 52 15.04 1.76 9.66
C TRP A 52 13.68 1.06 9.53
N LEU A 53 12.77 1.57 8.69
CA LEU A 53 11.44 0.96 8.52
C LEU A 53 11.50 -0.25 7.61
N SER A 54 10.96 -1.34 8.09
CA SER A 54 10.76 -2.58 7.35
C SER A 54 9.33 -3.08 7.52
N PHE A 55 8.89 -3.91 6.59
CA PHE A 55 7.59 -4.58 6.66
C PHE A 55 7.82 -6.07 6.82
N GLN A 56 7.18 -6.64 7.84
CA GLN A 56 7.22 -8.09 8.07
C GLN A 56 6.20 -8.77 7.14
N LYS A 57 6.42 -10.04 6.80
CA LYS A 57 5.35 -10.88 6.30
C LYS A 57 4.18 -10.80 7.27
N ASP A 58 2.97 -10.92 6.77
CA ASP A 58 1.72 -10.82 7.54
C ASP A 58 1.35 -9.42 8.07
N ASP A 59 2.18 -8.38 7.89
CA ASP A 59 1.84 -7.05 8.36
C ASP A 59 0.63 -6.45 7.62
N LEU A 60 -0.33 -5.96 8.37
CA LEU A 60 -1.31 -5.00 7.87
C LEU A 60 -0.81 -3.59 8.18
N VAL A 61 -0.45 -2.86 7.13
CA VAL A 61 0.10 -1.51 7.21
C VAL A 61 -0.93 -0.50 6.73
N VAL A 62 -1.21 0.51 7.52
CA VAL A 62 -2.05 1.64 7.09
C VAL A 62 -1.15 2.84 6.84
N LEU A 63 -1.11 3.30 5.59
CA LEU A 63 -0.51 4.57 5.18
C LEU A 63 -1.60 5.60 4.99
N ALA A 64 -1.65 6.59 5.84
CA ALA A 64 -2.65 7.63 5.78
C ALA A 64 -2.04 9.03 5.58
N ALA A 65 -2.74 9.88 4.86
CA ALA A 65 -2.38 11.28 4.71
C ALA A 65 -3.60 12.13 4.41
N ARG A 66 -3.49 13.43 4.66
CA ARG A 66 -4.52 14.38 4.24
C ARG A 66 -4.59 14.49 2.73
N PRO A 67 -5.71 14.97 2.17
CA PRO A 67 -5.86 15.19 0.73
C PRO A 67 -4.70 16.00 0.15
N ALA A 68 -4.26 15.64 -1.06
CA ALA A 68 -3.23 16.35 -1.82
C ALA A 68 -1.81 16.40 -1.20
N ILE A 69 -1.51 15.59 -0.17
CA ILE A 69 -0.16 15.43 0.39
C ILE A 69 0.73 14.62 -0.56
N GLY A 70 0.15 13.70 -1.34
CA GLY A 70 0.90 12.90 -2.32
C GLY A 70 0.98 11.41 -1.97
N LYS A 71 -0.06 10.83 -1.33
CA LYS A 71 -0.14 9.39 -1.01
C LYS A 71 0.25 8.50 -2.18
N THR A 72 -0.46 8.62 -3.29
CA THR A 72 -0.17 7.87 -4.53
C THR A 72 1.26 8.08 -5.03
N ALA A 73 1.78 9.31 -4.97
CA ALA A 73 3.16 9.59 -5.39
C ALA A 73 4.18 8.90 -4.48
N PHE A 74 3.92 8.83 -3.18
CA PHE A 74 4.77 8.13 -2.22
C PHE A 74 4.78 6.62 -2.49
N VAL A 75 3.60 5.99 -2.61
CA VAL A 75 3.55 4.53 -2.86
C VAL A 75 4.09 4.17 -4.24
N LEU A 76 3.92 5.01 -5.26
CA LEU A 76 4.55 4.77 -6.57
C LEU A 76 6.08 4.95 -6.53
N SER A 77 6.60 5.85 -5.68
CA SER A 77 8.05 5.93 -5.45
C SER A 77 8.58 4.67 -4.75
N LEU A 78 7.81 4.12 -3.80
CA LEU A 78 8.11 2.85 -3.15
C LEU A 78 8.04 1.68 -4.15
N VAL A 79 6.96 1.58 -4.95
CA VAL A 79 6.81 0.57 -6.02
C VAL A 79 8.00 0.61 -6.98
N ASN A 80 8.34 1.81 -7.47
CA ASN A 80 9.48 1.98 -8.40
C ASN A 80 10.78 1.42 -7.82
N GLN A 81 11.04 1.67 -6.55
CA GLN A 81 12.20 1.16 -5.85
C GLN A 81 12.17 -0.36 -5.69
N LEU A 82 11.07 -0.92 -5.20
CA LEU A 82 10.91 -2.36 -4.99
C LEU A 82 11.06 -3.12 -6.30
N VAL A 83 10.37 -2.67 -7.35
CA VAL A 83 10.27 -3.37 -8.63
C VAL A 83 11.53 -3.21 -9.47
N LEU A 84 12.05 -1.99 -9.63
CA LEU A 84 13.19 -1.75 -10.53
C LEU A 84 14.55 -1.97 -9.86
N ARG A 85 14.70 -1.63 -8.56
CA ARG A 85 15.98 -1.72 -7.87
C ARG A 85 16.16 -3.06 -7.16
N LYS A 86 15.11 -3.51 -6.46
CA LYS A 86 15.19 -4.73 -5.63
C LYS A 86 14.63 -5.97 -6.30
N LYS A 87 13.92 -5.81 -7.44
CA LYS A 87 13.27 -6.90 -8.18
C LYS A 87 12.25 -7.69 -7.36
N ILE A 88 11.64 -7.02 -6.38
CA ILE A 88 10.60 -7.58 -5.53
C ILE A 88 9.26 -7.52 -6.27
N PRO A 89 8.53 -8.64 -6.39
CA PRO A 89 7.23 -8.69 -7.05
C PRO A 89 6.16 -7.94 -6.24
N VAL A 90 5.53 -6.94 -6.87
CA VAL A 90 4.54 -6.06 -6.25
C VAL A 90 3.18 -6.22 -6.92
N GLY A 91 2.15 -6.53 -6.12
CA GLY A 91 0.75 -6.37 -6.48
C GLY A 91 0.27 -4.97 -6.14
N PHE A 92 -0.38 -4.29 -7.07
CA PHE A 92 -0.87 -2.92 -6.88
C PHE A 92 -2.34 -2.80 -7.30
N ALA A 93 -3.23 -2.64 -6.33
CA ALA A 93 -4.65 -2.43 -6.55
C ALA A 93 -4.99 -0.94 -6.46
N VAL A 94 -5.61 -0.38 -7.51
CA VAL A 94 -5.92 1.05 -7.58
C VAL A 94 -7.25 1.32 -8.27
N PRO A 95 -8.37 1.41 -7.52
CA PRO A 95 -9.71 1.54 -8.12
C PRO A 95 -9.99 2.89 -8.80
N ILE A 96 -9.17 3.92 -8.57
CA ILE A 96 -9.46 5.30 -9.00
C ILE A 96 -8.59 5.83 -10.14
N TRP A 97 -7.55 5.13 -10.54
CA TRP A 97 -6.65 5.58 -11.60
C TRP A 97 -6.56 4.55 -12.72
N SER A 98 -6.54 5.02 -13.96
CA SER A 98 -6.26 4.13 -15.09
C SER A 98 -4.78 3.70 -15.10
N GLU A 99 -4.51 2.58 -15.77
CA GLU A 99 -3.16 2.04 -15.98
C GLU A 99 -2.23 3.03 -16.66
N GLU A 100 -2.74 3.82 -17.62
CA GLU A 100 -1.92 4.82 -18.30
C GLU A 100 -1.48 5.93 -17.34
N VAL A 101 -2.37 6.36 -16.42
CA VAL A 101 -2.03 7.39 -15.43
C VAL A 101 -0.96 6.86 -14.47
N ILE A 102 -1.08 5.61 -14.02
CA ILE A 102 -0.07 4.97 -13.18
C ILE A 102 1.25 4.83 -13.94
N GLY A 103 1.22 4.31 -15.17
CA GLY A 103 2.40 4.17 -16.02
C GLY A 103 3.11 5.50 -16.26
N MET A 104 2.38 6.57 -16.64
CA MET A 104 2.96 7.90 -16.82
C MET A 104 3.63 8.44 -15.55
N ARG A 105 3.06 8.18 -14.36
CA ARG A 105 3.65 8.60 -13.08
C ARG A 105 4.92 7.82 -12.76
N LEU A 106 4.93 6.50 -12.97
CA LEU A 106 6.12 5.67 -12.79
C LEU A 106 7.26 6.11 -13.72
N LEU A 107 6.94 6.39 -15.00
CA LEU A 107 7.90 6.92 -15.96
C LEU A 107 8.45 8.29 -15.53
N ALA A 108 7.60 9.20 -15.01
CA ALA A 108 8.05 10.49 -14.51
C ALA A 108 9.01 10.34 -13.31
N ILE A 109 8.70 9.46 -12.36
CA ILE A 109 9.50 9.17 -11.17
C ILE A 109 10.89 8.65 -11.55
N GLU A 110 10.98 7.73 -12.51
CA GLU A 110 12.24 7.08 -12.86
C GLU A 110 13.10 7.94 -13.80
N THR A 111 12.47 8.52 -14.83
CA THR A 111 13.21 9.28 -15.87
C THR A 111 13.58 10.69 -15.44
N GLY A 112 12.89 11.24 -14.42
CA GLY A 112 13.00 12.65 -14.05
C GLY A 112 12.33 13.61 -15.05
N VAL A 113 11.63 13.11 -16.07
CA VAL A 113 10.87 13.94 -17.01
C VAL A 113 9.59 14.42 -16.31
N PRO A 114 9.34 15.74 -16.24
CA PRO A 114 8.16 16.27 -15.57
C PRO A 114 6.85 15.65 -16.07
N GLY A 115 6.01 15.17 -15.14
CA GLY A 115 4.76 14.50 -15.48
C GLY A 115 3.80 15.34 -16.34
N ARG A 116 3.85 16.67 -16.21
CA ARG A 116 3.11 17.59 -17.10
C ARG A 116 3.56 17.49 -18.57
N LYS A 117 4.87 17.29 -18.84
CA LYS A 117 5.39 17.13 -20.20
C LYS A 117 4.97 15.81 -20.80
N ILE A 118 5.02 14.72 -20.01
CA ILE A 118 4.60 13.41 -20.46
C ILE A 118 3.13 13.45 -20.87
N ARG A 119 2.24 14.01 -20.03
CA ARG A 119 0.81 14.13 -20.33
C ARG A 119 0.49 15.03 -21.52
N SER A 120 1.22 16.11 -21.72
CA SER A 120 0.97 17.05 -22.83
C SER A 120 1.62 16.65 -24.13
N GLY A 121 2.52 15.66 -24.14
CA GLY A 121 3.34 15.31 -25.30
C GLY A 121 4.41 16.35 -25.64
N MET A 122 4.63 17.39 -24.82
CA MET A 122 5.64 18.43 -25.03
C MET A 122 7.04 17.92 -24.64
N LEU A 123 7.51 16.90 -25.34
CA LEU A 123 8.72 16.17 -25.07
C LEU A 123 9.85 16.59 -26.03
N LYS A 124 11.08 16.63 -25.54
CA LYS A 124 12.28 16.70 -26.37
C LYS A 124 12.69 15.30 -26.80
N VAL A 125 13.52 15.18 -27.83
CA VAL A 125 14.03 13.88 -28.32
C VAL A 125 14.71 13.10 -27.18
N ASP A 126 15.49 13.78 -26.33
CA ASP A 126 16.14 13.15 -25.18
C ASP A 126 15.13 12.66 -24.12
N ASP A 127 14.03 13.41 -23.89
CA ASP A 127 12.95 13.00 -23.00
C ASP A 127 12.30 11.70 -23.53
N VAL A 128 12.04 11.61 -24.83
CA VAL A 128 11.45 10.42 -25.47
C VAL A 128 12.37 9.22 -25.32
N ARG A 129 13.68 9.38 -25.58
CA ARG A 129 14.66 8.30 -25.42
C ARG A 129 14.68 7.76 -23.99
N LYS A 130 14.76 8.63 -22.97
CA LYS A 130 14.73 8.25 -21.56
C LYS A 130 13.45 7.48 -21.19
N ILE A 131 12.31 7.94 -21.71
CA ILE A 131 11.01 7.28 -21.48
C ILE A 131 11.00 5.88 -22.11
N GLN A 132 11.50 5.72 -23.34
CA GLN A 132 11.56 4.42 -24.01
C GLN A 132 12.50 3.44 -23.31
N GLU A 133 13.70 3.91 -22.90
CA GLU A 133 14.65 3.10 -22.13
C GLU A 133 14.06 2.66 -20.79
N CYS A 134 13.37 3.54 -20.08
CA CYS A 134 12.70 3.25 -18.83
C CYS A 134 11.52 2.27 -19.03
N ALA A 135 10.70 2.48 -20.06
CA ALA A 135 9.61 1.58 -20.38
C ALA A 135 10.12 0.14 -20.63
N GLY A 136 11.26 0.00 -21.33
CA GLY A 136 11.92 -1.29 -21.51
C GLY A 136 12.28 -2.00 -20.20
N GLN A 137 12.68 -1.25 -19.17
CA GLN A 137 12.98 -1.84 -17.84
C GLN A 137 11.71 -2.38 -17.15
N TYR A 138 10.54 -1.77 -17.42
CA TYR A 138 9.27 -2.22 -16.87
C TYR A 138 8.69 -3.45 -17.59
N PHE A 139 9.12 -3.80 -18.82
CA PHE A 139 8.62 -5.00 -19.50
C PHE A 139 8.93 -6.28 -18.73
N ASP A 140 10.11 -6.36 -18.12
CA ASP A 140 10.54 -7.54 -17.35
C ASP A 140 10.43 -7.32 -15.84
N ALA A 141 9.87 -6.17 -15.42
CA ALA A 141 9.77 -5.83 -14.02
C ALA A 141 8.57 -6.55 -13.36
N PRO A 142 8.72 -7.09 -12.15
CA PRO A 142 7.66 -7.83 -11.47
C PRO A 142 6.62 -6.89 -10.84
N PHE A 143 5.90 -6.15 -11.67
CA PHE A 143 4.85 -5.21 -11.29
C PHE A 143 3.50 -5.64 -11.87
N TYR A 144 2.54 -5.90 -11.00
CA TYR A 144 1.22 -6.41 -11.37
C TYR A 144 0.14 -5.45 -10.89
N LEU A 145 -0.53 -4.81 -11.84
CA LEU A 145 -1.54 -3.80 -11.60
C LEU A 145 -2.94 -4.38 -11.74
N PHE A 146 -3.79 -4.12 -10.76
CA PHE A 146 -5.22 -4.37 -10.80
C PHE A 146 -5.98 -3.05 -10.62
N ASN A 147 -6.78 -2.67 -11.63
CA ASN A 147 -7.61 -1.47 -11.57
C ASN A 147 -9.02 -1.80 -12.08
N GLU A 148 -9.95 -1.95 -11.19
CA GLU A 148 -11.36 -2.16 -11.51
C GLU A 148 -12.16 -1.04 -10.84
N PRO A 149 -12.90 -0.20 -11.59
CA PRO A 149 -13.80 0.80 -11.02
C PRO A 149 -14.84 0.15 -10.11
N ASN A 150 -15.14 0.78 -8.97
CA ASN A 150 -16.04 0.24 -7.95
C ASN A 150 -15.62 -1.15 -7.44
N CYS A 151 -14.34 -1.31 -7.27
CA CYS A 151 -13.73 -2.55 -6.82
C CYS A 151 -14.21 -2.92 -5.40
N SER A 152 -14.68 -4.15 -5.23
CA SER A 152 -15.00 -4.71 -3.92
C SER A 152 -13.79 -5.40 -3.29
N PHE A 153 -13.82 -5.60 -1.96
CA PHE A 153 -12.83 -6.42 -1.28
C PHE A 153 -12.74 -7.83 -1.89
N LYS A 154 -13.89 -8.43 -2.27
CA LYS A 154 -13.96 -9.76 -2.91
C LYS A 154 -13.14 -9.79 -4.22
N ALA A 155 -13.24 -8.73 -5.04
CA ALA A 155 -12.46 -8.62 -6.28
C ALA A 155 -10.96 -8.47 -5.99
N ILE A 156 -10.58 -7.62 -5.03
CA ILE A 156 -9.18 -7.49 -4.60
C ILE A 156 -8.65 -8.83 -4.08
N LYS A 157 -9.38 -9.50 -3.19
CA LYS A 157 -8.97 -10.79 -2.62
C LYS A 157 -8.68 -11.81 -3.73
N ARG A 158 -9.62 -11.99 -4.68
CA ARG A 158 -9.47 -12.92 -5.80
C ARG A 158 -8.21 -12.62 -6.62
N ASN A 159 -8.05 -11.36 -7.07
CA ASN A 159 -6.89 -10.98 -7.88
C ASN A 159 -5.58 -11.08 -7.10
N THR A 160 -5.60 -10.79 -5.79
CA THR A 160 -4.40 -10.92 -4.94
C THR A 160 -3.97 -12.37 -4.80
N ILE A 161 -4.91 -13.28 -4.58
CA ILE A 161 -4.62 -14.73 -4.51
C ILE A 161 -4.04 -15.21 -5.85
N GLU A 162 -4.64 -14.83 -6.99
CA GLU A 162 -4.13 -15.17 -8.32
C GLU A 162 -2.70 -14.64 -8.52
N MET A 163 -2.46 -13.36 -8.20
CA MET A 163 -1.12 -12.76 -8.28
C MET A 163 -0.11 -13.44 -7.33
N ALA A 164 -0.54 -13.86 -6.14
CA ALA A 164 0.33 -14.57 -5.20
C ALA A 164 0.70 -15.97 -5.73
N MET A 165 -0.26 -16.70 -6.28
CA MET A 165 -0.05 -18.06 -6.79
C MET A 165 0.74 -18.08 -8.10
N GLU A 166 0.45 -17.17 -9.03
CA GLU A 166 1.03 -17.20 -10.38
C GLU A 166 2.27 -16.33 -10.55
N LYS A 167 2.33 -15.21 -9.81
CA LYS A 167 3.38 -14.18 -9.95
C LYS A 167 4.24 -14.06 -8.72
N HIS A 168 3.93 -14.80 -7.65
CA HIS A 168 4.68 -14.80 -6.39
C HIS A 168 4.90 -13.40 -5.83
N ILE A 169 3.83 -12.57 -5.80
CA ILE A 169 3.95 -11.24 -5.23
C ILE A 169 4.38 -11.32 -3.77
N GLU A 170 5.26 -10.42 -3.35
CA GLU A 170 5.79 -10.35 -1.99
C GLU A 170 5.19 -9.19 -1.19
N VAL A 171 4.40 -8.33 -1.81
CA VAL A 171 3.66 -7.25 -1.18
C VAL A 171 2.44 -6.88 -2.00
N LEU A 172 1.34 -6.56 -1.32
CA LEU A 172 0.17 -5.92 -1.94
C LEU A 172 0.07 -4.47 -1.46
N ILE A 173 -0.15 -3.55 -2.38
CA ILE A 173 -0.49 -2.16 -2.08
C ILE A 173 -1.89 -1.86 -2.62
N VAL A 174 -2.77 -1.33 -1.77
CA VAL A 174 -4.13 -0.91 -2.15
C VAL A 174 -4.22 0.60 -2.03
N ASP A 175 -4.15 1.33 -3.15
CA ASP A 175 -4.20 2.80 -3.17
C ASP A 175 -5.60 3.30 -3.47
N GLY A 176 -6.25 3.83 -2.45
CA GLY A 176 -7.64 4.30 -2.52
C GLY A 176 -8.61 3.37 -1.78
N PHE A 177 -8.24 2.96 -0.57
CA PHE A 177 -9.08 2.14 0.30
C PHE A 177 -10.49 2.73 0.51
N GLU A 178 -10.59 4.06 0.55
CA GLU A 178 -11.87 4.79 0.67
C GLU A 178 -12.81 4.65 -0.55
N TYR A 179 -12.31 4.11 -1.66
CA TYR A 179 -13.08 3.90 -2.89
C TYR A 179 -13.53 2.45 -3.08
N LEU A 180 -13.36 1.60 -2.06
CA LEU A 180 -13.94 0.27 -2.08
C LEU A 180 -15.46 0.36 -2.04
N GLN A 181 -16.12 -0.51 -2.80
CA GLN A 181 -17.58 -0.49 -2.96
C GLN A 181 -18.28 -0.58 -1.61
N GLU A 182 -17.81 -1.44 -0.72
CA GLU A 182 -18.39 -1.61 0.62
C GLU A 182 -18.35 -0.32 1.46
N ILE A 183 -17.37 0.56 1.19
CA ILE A 183 -17.25 1.87 1.87
C ILE A 183 -18.18 2.90 1.21
N ILE A 184 -18.25 2.90 -0.13
CA ILE A 184 -19.07 3.83 -0.89
C ILE A 184 -20.55 3.58 -0.65
N ASP A 185 -20.97 2.31 -0.64
CA ASP A 185 -22.37 1.90 -0.48
C ASP A 185 -22.84 1.95 0.98
N GLY A 186 -21.89 2.07 1.94
CA GLY A 186 -22.18 2.16 3.36
C GLY A 186 -22.74 3.53 3.78
N ASP A 187 -23.68 3.54 4.73
CA ASP A 187 -24.10 4.76 5.41
C ASP A 187 -23.15 5.10 6.59
N GLU A 188 -23.29 6.32 7.15
CA GLU A 188 -22.42 6.77 8.25
C GLU A 188 -22.53 5.87 9.50
N LYS A 189 -23.66 5.19 9.71
CA LYS A 189 -23.87 4.31 10.86
C LYS A 189 -23.18 2.96 10.68
N SER A 190 -23.22 2.41 9.48
CA SER A 190 -22.58 1.13 9.13
C SER A 190 -21.08 1.28 8.88
N TYR A 191 -20.57 2.49 8.58
CA TYR A 191 -19.18 2.73 8.21
C TYR A 191 -18.16 2.10 9.17
N ARG A 192 -18.39 2.22 10.49
CA ARG A 192 -17.48 1.61 11.49
C ARG A 192 -17.48 0.08 11.42
N ILE A 193 -18.63 -0.51 11.17
CA ILE A 193 -18.76 -1.97 11.04
C ILE A 193 -18.06 -2.44 9.79
N THR A 194 -18.33 -1.79 8.66
CA THR A 194 -17.68 -2.06 7.37
C THR A 194 -16.17 -1.89 7.45
N LEU A 195 -15.69 -0.81 8.07
CA LEU A 195 -14.26 -0.58 8.27
C LEU A 195 -13.63 -1.68 9.13
N THR A 196 -14.30 -2.09 10.22
CA THR A 196 -13.83 -3.19 11.08
C THR A 196 -13.73 -4.49 10.32
N TYR A 197 -14.76 -4.81 9.54
CA TYR A 197 -14.79 -5.98 8.67
C TYR A 197 -13.63 -5.97 7.67
N LEU A 198 -13.51 -4.92 6.86
CA LEU A 198 -12.49 -4.81 5.83
C LEU A 198 -11.06 -4.90 6.40
N LEU A 199 -10.76 -4.20 7.49
CA LEU A 199 -9.44 -4.28 8.13
C LEU A 199 -9.13 -5.68 8.63
N SER A 200 -10.15 -6.38 9.18
CA SER A 200 -9.97 -7.77 9.64
C SER A 200 -9.74 -8.72 8.47
N GLU A 201 -10.46 -8.53 7.36
CA GLU A 201 -10.31 -9.35 6.16
C GLU A 201 -8.97 -9.12 5.46
N PHE A 202 -8.50 -7.87 5.36
CA PHE A 202 -7.16 -7.58 4.83
C PHE A 202 -6.06 -8.16 5.73
N LYS A 203 -6.23 -8.10 7.06
CA LYS A 203 -5.27 -8.74 7.98
C LYS A 203 -5.27 -10.26 7.80
N ARG A 204 -6.45 -10.88 7.65
CA ARG A 204 -6.54 -12.31 7.39
C ARG A 204 -5.87 -12.69 6.07
N LEU A 205 -6.09 -11.90 5.02
CA LEU A 205 -5.46 -12.11 3.71
C LEU A 205 -3.93 -11.97 3.78
N ALA A 206 -3.41 -10.99 4.53
CA ALA A 206 -1.97 -10.84 4.75
C ALA A 206 -1.36 -12.10 5.40
N VAL A 207 -2.01 -12.62 6.44
CA VAL A 207 -1.58 -13.85 7.15
C VAL A 207 -1.73 -15.08 6.25
N GLU A 208 -2.83 -15.20 5.49
CA GLU A 208 -3.10 -16.34 4.60
C GLU A 208 -2.05 -16.45 3.49
N LEU A 209 -1.62 -15.32 2.94
CA LEU A 209 -0.67 -15.27 1.83
C LEU A 209 0.79 -15.05 2.27
N HIS A 210 1.04 -14.84 3.56
CA HIS A 210 2.37 -14.49 4.09
C HIS A 210 3.04 -13.30 3.39
N ILE A 211 2.27 -12.24 3.12
CA ILE A 211 2.77 -10.99 2.53
C ILE A 211 2.29 -9.78 3.33
N PRO A 212 3.07 -8.69 3.41
CA PRO A 212 2.55 -7.43 3.91
C PRO A 212 1.50 -6.84 2.97
N ILE A 213 0.44 -6.28 3.55
CA ILE A 213 -0.57 -5.51 2.81
C ILE A 213 -0.53 -4.06 3.27
N ILE A 214 -0.33 -3.13 2.34
CA ILE A 214 -0.28 -1.70 2.59
C ILE A 214 -1.57 -1.06 2.09
N LEU A 215 -2.42 -0.63 3.02
CA LEU A 215 -3.66 0.10 2.72
C LEU A 215 -3.37 1.60 2.73
N VAL A 216 -3.60 2.25 1.60
CA VAL A 216 -3.42 3.70 1.46
C VAL A 216 -4.78 4.37 1.58
N MET A 217 -4.94 5.25 2.55
CA MET A 217 -6.22 5.90 2.82
C MET A 217 -6.11 7.39 3.05
N GLU A 218 -7.22 8.10 2.83
CA GLU A 218 -7.32 9.52 3.09
C GLU A 218 -7.73 9.81 4.53
N MET A 219 -7.02 10.73 5.16
CA MET A 219 -7.41 11.24 6.47
C MET A 219 -8.48 12.32 6.34
N PRO A 220 -9.35 12.48 7.36
CA PRO A 220 -10.31 13.57 7.40
C PRO A 220 -9.64 14.94 7.26
N LYS A 221 -10.31 15.85 6.55
CA LYS A 221 -9.88 17.26 6.47
C LYS A 221 -9.94 17.91 7.82
N THR A 222 -8.91 18.69 8.17
CA THR A 222 -8.86 19.50 9.41
C THR A 222 -8.77 20.97 9.04
N LYS A 223 -9.19 21.84 9.98
CA LYS A 223 -9.14 23.30 9.78
C LYS A 223 -7.72 23.85 9.76
N HIS A 224 -6.79 23.17 10.41
CA HIS A 224 -5.41 23.57 10.53
C HIS A 224 -4.46 22.50 10.01
N ASP A 225 -3.38 22.92 9.40
CA ASP A 225 -2.33 22.04 8.89
C ASP A 225 -1.35 21.74 10.04
N TYR A 226 -1.61 20.66 10.78
CA TYR A 226 -0.73 20.14 11.83
C TYR A 226 -0.32 18.71 11.50
N GLU A 227 0.77 18.27 12.11
CA GLU A 227 1.25 16.90 11.95
C GLU A 227 0.23 15.90 12.44
N PRO A 228 -0.11 14.87 11.63
CA PRO A 228 -1.08 13.88 12.00
C PRO A 228 -0.54 12.98 13.14
N THR A 229 -1.46 12.56 13.98
CA THR A 229 -1.22 11.62 15.08
C THR A 229 -2.28 10.52 15.09
N LEU A 230 -2.10 9.47 15.89
CA LEU A 230 -3.11 8.42 16.04
C LEU A 230 -4.46 8.99 16.54
N TRP A 231 -4.44 10.13 17.23
CA TRP A 231 -5.64 10.80 17.71
C TRP A 231 -6.53 11.35 16.58
N ASP A 232 -5.96 11.56 15.39
CA ASP A 232 -6.75 11.97 14.22
C ASP A 232 -7.72 10.86 13.78
N PHE A 233 -7.45 9.61 14.16
CA PHE A 233 -8.37 8.48 13.99
C PHE A 233 -9.40 8.31 15.12
N ARG A 234 -9.56 9.29 16.04
CA ARG A 234 -10.45 9.16 17.21
C ARG A 234 -11.88 8.69 16.92
N ARG A 235 -12.40 8.98 15.73
CA ARG A 235 -13.71 8.44 15.27
C ARG A 235 -13.61 7.01 14.76
N TYR A 236 -12.40 6.55 14.40
CA TYR A 236 -12.09 5.30 13.75
C TYR A 236 -10.90 4.61 14.41
N MET A 237 -10.88 4.58 15.75
CA MET A 237 -9.79 3.96 16.54
C MET A 237 -9.57 2.49 16.19
N ILE A 238 -10.51 1.87 15.50
CA ILE A 238 -10.35 0.52 14.96
C ILE A 238 -9.16 0.40 13.99
N ILE A 239 -8.78 1.49 13.29
CA ILE A 239 -7.63 1.49 12.38
C ILE A 239 -6.34 1.20 13.14
N PRO A 240 -5.92 2.02 14.13
CA PRO A 240 -4.72 1.71 14.90
C PRO A 240 -4.85 0.44 15.72
N ASP A 241 -6.05 -0.02 16.09
CA ASP A 241 -6.23 -1.26 16.84
C ASP A 241 -5.95 -2.49 15.96
N ARG A 242 -6.32 -2.47 14.68
CA ARG A 242 -6.20 -3.61 13.76
C ARG A 242 -4.92 -3.62 12.93
N ALA A 243 -4.35 -2.46 12.61
CA ALA A 243 -3.12 -2.35 11.85
C ALA A 243 -1.89 -2.73 12.71
N ASP A 244 -0.94 -3.45 12.13
CA ASP A 244 0.36 -3.71 12.77
C ASP A 244 1.25 -2.48 12.73
N LYS A 245 1.15 -1.70 11.64
CA LYS A 245 1.85 -0.43 11.48
C LYS A 245 0.88 0.66 11.01
N VAL A 246 1.05 1.86 11.56
CA VAL A 246 0.34 3.06 11.12
C VAL A 246 1.36 4.12 10.76
N LEU A 247 1.31 4.54 9.51
CA LEU A 247 2.23 5.49 8.90
C LEU A 247 1.44 6.73 8.47
N PHE A 248 1.95 7.91 8.79
CA PHE A 248 1.41 9.15 8.27
C PHE A 248 2.40 9.82 7.33
N LEU A 249 1.96 10.10 6.11
CA LEU A 249 2.72 10.96 5.21
C LEU A 249 2.33 12.41 5.47
N HIS A 250 3.32 13.23 5.78
CA HIS A 250 3.14 14.66 6.06
C HIS A 250 4.12 15.51 5.28
N ARG A 251 3.66 16.65 4.78
CA ARG A 251 4.48 17.75 4.27
C ARG A 251 3.75 19.07 4.46
N ASP A 252 4.49 20.13 4.65
CA ASP A 252 3.95 21.47 4.76
C ASP A 252 3.45 21.96 3.38
N ARG A 253 2.17 22.34 3.31
CA ARG A 253 1.55 22.83 2.08
C ARG A 253 1.96 24.25 1.72
N LEU A 254 2.47 25.02 2.66
CA LEU A 254 2.86 26.42 2.43
C LEU A 254 4.12 26.54 1.55
N MET A 255 4.87 25.48 1.36
CA MET A 255 6.10 25.43 0.56
C MET A 255 5.84 25.15 -0.94
N THR A 256 4.83 25.76 -1.56
CA THR A 256 4.30 25.38 -2.88
C THR A 256 5.17 25.70 -4.09
N TYR A 257 6.24 26.47 -3.95
CA TYR A 257 6.99 27.01 -5.12
C TYR A 257 8.45 26.57 -5.23
N THR A 258 8.92 25.67 -4.37
CA THR A 258 10.28 25.13 -4.45
C THR A 258 10.32 23.85 -5.29
N LYS A 259 11.44 23.61 -6.00
CA LYS A 259 11.65 22.39 -6.81
C LYS A 259 11.67 21.12 -5.95
N SER A 260 11.99 21.25 -4.68
CA SER A 260 11.99 20.19 -3.70
C SER A 260 11.33 20.70 -2.42
N GLN A 261 10.57 19.82 -1.77
CA GLN A 261 9.81 20.13 -0.58
C GLN A 261 10.13 19.12 0.51
N ASP A 262 10.34 19.63 1.71
CA ASP A 262 10.50 18.80 2.89
C ASP A 262 9.20 18.03 3.16
N ALA A 263 9.37 16.75 3.43
CA ALA A 263 8.30 15.84 3.80
C ALA A 263 8.80 14.90 4.89
N LYS A 264 7.90 14.18 5.52
CA LYS A 264 8.26 13.11 6.44
C LYS A 264 7.23 11.98 6.43
N LEU A 265 7.72 10.79 6.72
CA LEU A 265 6.91 9.65 7.06
C LEU A 265 6.95 9.46 8.56
N ILE A 266 5.81 9.66 9.22
CA ILE A 266 5.66 9.50 10.67
C ILE A 266 5.24 8.06 10.92
N VAL A 267 6.10 7.26 11.55
CA VAL A 267 5.77 5.91 12.01
C VAL A 267 5.10 6.04 13.38
N ALA A 268 3.77 6.15 13.37
CA ALA A 268 2.99 6.41 14.57
C ALA A 268 2.68 5.15 15.38
N LYS A 269 2.63 3.99 14.72
CA LYS A 269 2.52 2.66 15.34
C LYS A 269 3.41 1.68 14.59
N ASN A 270 4.10 0.82 15.33
CA ASN A 270 4.90 -0.27 14.79
C ASN A 270 4.99 -1.40 15.84
N ASN A 271 4.29 -2.51 15.60
CA ASN A 271 4.25 -3.63 16.54
C ASN A 271 5.60 -4.35 16.68
N CYS A 272 6.45 -4.30 15.63
CA CYS A 272 7.70 -5.04 15.58
C CYS A 272 8.96 -4.15 15.50
N GLY A 273 8.86 -2.89 15.96
CA GLY A 273 10.00 -1.99 15.88
C GLY A 273 9.74 -0.59 16.46
N PRO A 274 10.67 0.34 16.26
CA PRO A 274 10.54 1.69 16.80
C PRO A 274 9.44 2.50 16.09
N THR A 275 8.99 3.55 16.74
CA THR A 275 8.19 4.65 16.19
C THR A 275 9.06 5.90 16.05
N GLY A 276 8.67 6.83 15.19
CA GLY A 276 9.41 8.08 14.97
C GLY A 276 9.24 8.62 13.55
N ASP A 277 10.02 9.62 13.22
CA ASP A 277 9.95 10.32 11.94
C ASP A 277 11.08 9.89 11.01
N ILE A 278 10.72 9.65 9.75
CA ILE A 278 11.67 9.41 8.65
C ILE A 278 11.62 10.63 7.73
N PRO A 279 12.69 11.44 7.69
CA PRO A 279 12.76 12.59 6.80
C PRO A 279 12.77 12.21 5.33
N LEU A 280 11.92 12.86 4.57
CA LEU A 280 11.75 12.66 3.14
C LEU A 280 11.90 13.97 2.39
N GLU A 281 12.19 13.87 1.13
CA GLU A 281 12.17 14.95 0.15
C GLU A 281 11.13 14.63 -0.93
N PHE A 282 10.31 15.59 -1.31
CA PHE A 282 9.33 15.46 -2.37
C PHE A 282 9.66 16.37 -3.55
N ASN A 283 9.76 15.82 -4.74
CA ASN A 283 9.87 16.56 -5.99
C ASN A 283 8.51 16.60 -6.70
N PRO A 284 7.79 17.73 -6.68
CA PRO A 284 6.45 17.84 -7.24
C PRO A 284 6.40 17.75 -8.78
N ASP A 285 7.48 18.12 -9.48
CA ASP A 285 7.51 18.10 -10.95
C ASP A 285 7.39 16.68 -11.51
N ILE A 286 7.98 15.72 -10.81
CA ILE A 286 7.99 14.31 -11.21
C ILE A 286 7.17 13.41 -10.26
N GLY A 287 6.64 13.97 -9.17
CA GLY A 287 5.86 13.23 -8.19
C GLY A 287 6.67 12.19 -7.41
N LYS A 288 7.95 12.46 -7.13
CA LYS A 288 8.87 11.51 -6.48
C LYS A 288 9.11 11.87 -5.02
N PHE A 289 8.96 10.88 -4.15
CA PHE A 289 9.51 10.93 -2.79
C PHE A 289 10.85 10.18 -2.74
N SER A 290 11.79 10.70 -1.97
CA SER A 290 13.08 10.06 -1.68
C SER A 290 13.44 10.25 -0.21
N SER A 291 14.18 9.30 0.35
CA SER A 291 14.75 9.44 1.69
C SER A 291 15.83 10.52 1.70
N LYS A 292 15.87 11.34 2.75
CA LYS A 292 16.97 12.28 2.97
C LYS A 292 18.25 11.61 3.47
N TYR A 293 18.13 10.39 3.98
CA TYR A 293 19.27 9.57 4.37
C TYR A 293 19.54 8.57 3.24
N SER A 294 20.58 8.85 2.45
CA SER A 294 21.15 7.82 1.57
C SER A 294 21.87 6.79 2.46
N VAL A 295 21.49 5.52 2.33
CA VAL A 295 22.25 4.41 2.89
C VAL A 295 23.41 4.13 1.96
#